data_15fd5cd0116a8ad14e7150ebec321a18
#
_entry.id   15fd5cd0116a8ad14e7150ebec321a18
#
_cell.length_a   1.000
_cell.length_b   1.000
_cell.length_c   1.000
_cell.angle_alpha   90.00
_cell.angle_beta   90.00
_cell.angle_gamma   90.00
#
_symmetry.space_group_name_H-M   'P 1'
#
loop_
_entity.id
_entity.type
_entity.pdbx_description
1 polymer ?
#
loop_
_entity_poly.entity_id
_entity_poly.type
_entity_poly.pdbx_seq_one_letter_code
_entity_poly.pdbx_strand_id
1 'polypeptide(L)' 'MASDSPQPTEIKLHQKSRVLEIAFEDGKSFRIPYEFLRVYSPSAEV' A
#
# COMPACT_ATOMS: atom_id res chain seq x y z
N MET A 1 -13.26 0.58 19.45
CA MET A 1 -12.97 0.86 19.02
C MET A 1 -12.62 0.51 17.89
N ALA A 2 -12.54 0.85 17.34
CA ALA A 2 -12.40 0.59 16.07
C ALA A 2 -11.16 0.13 15.57
N SER A 3 -10.22 0.06 16.21
CA SER A 3 -8.97 -0.25 15.67
C SER A 3 -8.60 -1.66 15.77
N ASP A 4 -9.46 -2.52 15.38
CA ASP A 4 -9.09 -3.89 15.36
C ASP A 4 -8.05 -4.17 14.31
N SER A 5 -8.01 -3.42 13.25
CA SER A 5 -7.06 -3.68 12.19
C SER A 5 -5.74 -2.99 12.46
N PRO A 6 -4.64 -3.62 12.16
CA PRO A 6 -3.35 -2.96 12.33
C PRO A 6 -3.21 -1.81 11.36
N GLN A 7 -2.49 -0.80 11.76
CA GLN A 7 -2.32 0.36 10.93
C GLN A 7 -0.94 0.38 10.32
N PRO A 8 -0.82 0.95 9.14
CA PRO A 8 0.49 1.00 8.49
C PRO A 8 1.42 1.91 9.28
N THR A 9 2.60 1.41 9.54
CA THR A 9 3.62 2.20 10.23
C THR A 9 4.61 2.76 9.25
N GLU A 10 4.72 2.17 8.07
CA GLU A 10 5.69 2.66 7.12
C GLU A 10 5.22 2.33 5.71
N ILE A 11 5.40 3.25 4.79
CA ILE A 11 5.04 3.04 3.41
C ILE A 11 6.23 3.41 2.55
N LYS A 12 6.64 2.51 1.68
CA LYS A 12 7.77 2.73 0.81
C LYS A 12 7.35 2.59 -0.64
N LEU A 13 7.80 3.51 -1.45
CA LEU A 13 7.52 3.46 -2.87
C LEU A 13 8.74 2.98 -3.60
N HIS A 14 8.63 1.86 -4.27
CA HIS A 14 9.73 1.31 -5.04
C HIS A 14 9.49 1.59 -6.51
N GLN A 15 9.96 2.70 -6.97
CA GLN A 15 9.68 3.11 -8.34
C GLN A 15 10.35 2.20 -9.36
N LYS A 16 11.51 1.71 -9.03
CA LYS A 16 12.18 0.83 -9.98
C LYS A 16 11.44 -0.48 -10.16
N SER A 17 10.93 -1.01 -9.09
CA SER A 17 10.17 -2.24 -9.18
C SER A 17 8.69 -1.98 -9.40
N ARG A 18 8.29 -0.73 -9.30
CA ARG A 18 6.89 -0.36 -9.47
C ARG A 18 6.03 -1.11 -8.48
N VAL A 19 6.43 -1.08 -7.24
CA VAL A 19 5.71 -1.77 -6.19
C VAL A 19 5.59 -0.85 -5.00
N LEU A 20 4.45 -0.88 -4.35
CA LEU A 20 4.26 -0.15 -3.11
C LEU A 20 4.35 -1.13 -1.96
N GLU A 21 5.20 -0.83 -1.01
CA GLU A 21 5.36 -1.71 0.14
C GLU A 21 4.79 -1.03 1.37
N ILE A 22 3.93 -1.73 2.08
CA ILE A 22 3.29 -1.19 3.27
C ILE A 22 3.62 -2.11 4.44
N ALA A 23 4.20 -1.55 5.48
CA ALA A 23 4.49 -2.32 6.69
C ALA A 23 3.50 -1.93 7.77
N PHE A 24 3.05 -2.91 8.51
CA PHE A 24 2.06 -2.69 9.55
C PHE A 24 2.65 -2.87 10.93
N GLU A 25 1.97 -2.33 11.91
CA GLU A 25 2.51 -2.33 13.25
C GLU A 25 2.57 -3.71 13.87
N ASP A 26 1.82 -4.64 13.34
CA ASP A 26 1.86 -6.01 13.89
C ASP A 26 3.00 -6.81 13.28
N GLY A 27 3.86 -6.19 12.49
CA GLY A 27 4.98 -6.90 11.94
C GLY A 27 4.76 -7.46 10.56
N LYS A 28 3.63 -7.20 9.96
CA LYS A 28 3.35 -7.70 8.63
C LYS A 28 3.60 -6.65 7.59
N SER A 29 3.91 -7.09 6.39
CA SER A 29 4.11 -6.15 5.29
C SER A 29 3.52 -6.74 4.02
N PHE A 30 3.11 -5.86 3.12
CA PHE A 30 2.52 -6.28 1.86
C PHE A 30 3.13 -5.48 0.74
N ARG A 31 3.19 -6.07 -0.42
CA ARG A 31 3.67 -5.40 -1.61
C ARG A 31 2.58 -5.40 -2.66
N ILE A 32 2.28 -4.23 -3.18
CA ILE A 32 1.22 -4.09 -4.14
C ILE A 32 1.79 -3.48 -5.41
N PRO A 33 1.71 -4.18 -6.53
CA PRO A 33 2.21 -3.63 -7.79
C PRO A 33 1.43 -2.39 -8.17
N TYR A 34 2.11 -1.47 -8.84
CA TYR A 34 1.43 -0.25 -9.26
C TYR A 34 0.25 -0.56 -10.18
N GLU A 35 0.32 -1.66 -10.87
CA GLU A 35 -0.79 -2.00 -11.76
C GLU A 35 -2.09 -2.13 -10.98
N PHE A 36 -2.01 -2.71 -9.80
CA PHE A 36 -3.21 -2.86 -9.00
C PHE A 36 -3.70 -1.51 -8.52
N LEU A 37 -2.78 -0.62 -8.19
CA LEU A 37 -3.19 0.67 -7.70
C LEU A 37 -3.91 1.45 -8.78
N ARG A 38 -3.53 1.28 -10.02
CA ARG A 38 -4.20 1.99 -11.08
C ARG A 38 -5.64 1.54 -11.20
N VAL A 39 -5.87 0.27 -10.98
CA VAL A 39 -7.23 -0.24 -11.09
C VAL A 39 -8.10 0.35 -9.99
N TYR A 40 -7.53 0.48 -8.81
CA TYR A 40 -8.33 0.97 -7.70
C TYR A 40 -8.38 2.48 -7.62
N SER A 41 -7.71 3.17 -8.48
CA SER A 41 -7.70 4.61 -8.45
C SER A 41 -8.13 5.17 -9.80
N PRO A 42 -9.34 4.97 -10.18
CA PRO A 42 -9.78 5.44 -11.48
C PRO A 42 -9.76 6.94 -11.60
N SER A 43 -9.94 7.62 -10.54
CA SER A 43 -9.96 9.06 -10.62
C SER A 43 -8.59 9.63 -10.91
N ALA A 44 -7.61 8.85 -10.84
CA ALA A 44 -6.29 9.36 -11.10
C ALA A 44 -6.15 9.81 -12.52
N GLU A 45 -7.02 9.36 -13.38
CA GLU A 45 -6.85 9.71 -14.71
C GLU A 45 -7.23 11.09 -14.98
N VAL A 46 -7.76 11.77 -14.16
CA VAL A 46 -8.11 13.11 -14.49
C VAL A 46 -7.01 13.89 -15.13
#